data_e27e01c42cb8e33989ccd0628775ec4c
#
_entry.id   e27e01c42cb8e33989ccd0628775ec4c
#
_cell.length_a   1.000
_cell.length_b   1.000
_cell.length_c   1.000
_cell.angle_alpha   90.00
_cell.angle_beta   90.00
_cell.angle_gamma   90.00
#
_symmetry.space_group_name_H-M   'P 1'
#
loop_
_entity.id
_entity.type
_entity.pdbx_description
1 polymer ?
#
loop_
_entity_poly.entity_id
_entity_poly.type
_entity_poly.pdbx_seq_one_letter_code
_entity_poly.pdbx_strand_id
1 'polypeptide(L)'
;MRTRMSIVAGLVLSMFASGVLAAGAAATPPVTMSSGFITDEAGVLTSGEISATNDRLAALSDSGRGELFFVFVDEFTEPSSSDGWADQTAVDNGLDVDQYLIAVAVEAGQYGISVDQDASLSDGEIDAVIQAMRPGLGAGDWDGAMIAAADAFPGQGGAAEGGGIVWIIVLLLVAVAAVVVIVLIVRSR
;
A
#
# COMPACT_ATOMS: atom_id res chain seq x y z
N MET A 1 12.83 -85.33 14.28
CA MET A 1 11.81 -84.43 13.69
C MET A 1 12.26 -83.00 14.00
N ARG A 2 12.69 -82.29 12.96
CA ARG A 2 13.26 -80.95 13.11
C ARG A 2 12.23 -79.94 12.57
N THR A 3 11.65 -79.18 13.44
CA THR A 3 10.65 -78.15 13.11
C THR A 3 11.45 -76.85 12.74
N ARG A 4 11.27 -76.38 11.53
CA ARG A 4 11.86 -75.09 11.06
C ARG A 4 10.89 -73.99 11.37
N MET A 5 11.32 -73.03 12.17
CA MET A 5 10.56 -71.80 12.51
C MET A 5 10.93 -70.74 11.47
N SER A 6 9.97 -70.38 10.64
CA SER A 6 10.10 -69.29 9.67
C SER A 6 9.74 -67.98 10.35
N ILE A 7 10.73 -67.09 10.42
CA ILE A 7 10.53 -65.69 10.88
C ILE A 7 10.11 -64.88 9.67
N VAL A 8 8.85 -64.41 9.67
CA VAL A 8 8.35 -63.46 8.70
C VAL A 8 8.63 -62.05 9.27
N ALA A 9 9.63 -61.38 8.72
CA ALA A 9 9.90 -59.98 9.03
C ALA A 9 8.90 -59.10 8.29
N GLY A 10 7.90 -58.59 9.00
CA GLY A 10 6.98 -57.59 8.50
C GLY A 10 7.63 -56.23 8.42
N LEU A 11 7.90 -55.79 7.20
CA LEU A 11 8.35 -54.41 6.92
C LEU A 11 7.14 -53.47 6.99
N VAL A 12 6.99 -52.75 8.09
CA VAL A 12 5.98 -51.68 8.23
C VAL A 12 6.53 -50.44 7.54
N LEU A 13 6.10 -50.21 6.31
CA LEU A 13 6.41 -48.99 5.56
C LEU A 13 5.45 -47.87 6.06
N SER A 14 5.94 -47.07 7.01
CA SER A 14 5.23 -45.86 7.47
C SER A 14 5.30 -44.81 6.38
N MET A 15 4.24 -44.70 5.59
CA MET A 15 3.99 -43.55 4.72
C MET A 15 3.66 -42.34 5.59
N PHE A 16 4.65 -41.48 5.84
CA PHE A 16 4.39 -40.12 6.28
C PHE A 16 3.76 -39.37 5.10
N ALA A 17 2.46 -39.31 5.06
CA ALA A 17 1.74 -38.36 4.24
C ALA A 17 1.99 -36.96 4.83
N SER A 18 3.00 -36.26 4.33
CA SER A 18 3.16 -34.83 4.56
C SER A 18 1.99 -34.14 3.88
N GLY A 19 0.90 -33.91 4.64
CA GLY A 19 -0.16 -33.03 4.23
C GLY A 19 0.42 -31.62 4.13
N VAL A 20 0.69 -31.16 2.92
CA VAL A 20 0.82 -29.75 2.63
C VAL A 20 -0.57 -29.18 2.91
N LEU A 21 -0.74 -28.53 4.06
CA LEU A 21 -1.85 -27.65 4.31
C LEU A 21 -1.66 -26.49 3.31
N ALA A 22 -2.33 -26.55 2.17
CA ALA A 22 -2.57 -25.36 1.39
C ALA A 22 -3.36 -24.44 2.33
N ALA A 23 -2.74 -23.38 2.83
CA ALA A 23 -3.48 -22.26 3.39
C ALA A 23 -4.35 -21.76 2.23
N GLY A 24 -5.63 -22.15 2.24
CA GLY A 24 -6.59 -21.59 1.32
C GLY A 24 -6.73 -20.12 1.65
N ALA A 25 -6.81 -19.27 0.61
CA ALA A 25 -7.20 -17.89 0.80
C ALA A 25 -8.42 -17.82 1.71
N ALA A 26 -8.32 -17.09 2.81
CA ALA A 26 -9.45 -16.91 3.71
C ALA A 26 -10.36 -15.85 3.07
N ALA A 27 -11.52 -16.30 2.60
CA ALA A 27 -12.57 -15.42 2.11
C ALA A 27 -13.00 -14.47 3.24
N THR A 28 -12.80 -13.16 3.09
CA THR A 28 -12.97 -12.19 4.16
C THR A 28 -14.15 -11.25 3.87
N PRO A 29 -15.22 -11.26 4.71
CA PRO A 29 -16.26 -10.23 4.66
C PRO A 29 -15.71 -8.88 5.15
N PRO A 30 -16.46 -7.77 5.01
CA PRO A 30 -16.10 -6.47 5.60
C PRO A 30 -15.65 -6.58 7.04
N VAL A 31 -14.55 -5.91 7.37
CA VAL A 31 -13.86 -6.07 8.66
C VAL A 31 -14.05 -4.85 9.57
N THR A 32 -13.86 -5.06 10.86
CA THR A 32 -13.70 -3.95 11.81
C THR A 32 -12.27 -3.41 11.69
N MET A 33 -12.14 -2.14 11.38
CA MET A 33 -10.84 -1.49 11.23
C MET A 33 -10.14 -1.32 12.58
N SER A 34 -8.82 -1.35 12.56
CA SER A 34 -7.98 -1.04 13.71
C SER A 34 -8.14 0.43 14.12
N SER A 35 -7.63 0.80 15.31
CA SER A 35 -7.66 2.20 15.76
C SER A 35 -6.68 3.12 15.04
N GLY A 36 -5.84 2.58 14.13
CA GLY A 36 -4.91 3.33 13.29
C GLY A 36 -5.42 3.47 11.85
N PHE A 37 -4.57 3.97 10.97
CA PHE A 37 -4.90 4.14 9.55
C PHE A 37 -4.76 2.84 8.75
N ILE A 38 -4.16 1.78 9.33
CA ILE A 38 -3.86 0.53 8.65
C ILE A 38 -4.46 -0.63 9.42
N THR A 39 -5.22 -1.47 8.72
CA THR A 39 -5.73 -2.76 9.19
C THR A 39 -5.17 -3.85 8.28
N ASP A 40 -4.35 -4.73 8.82
CA ASP A 40 -3.67 -5.79 8.07
C ASP A 40 -4.13 -7.17 8.58
N GLU A 41 -5.24 -7.66 8.05
CA GLU A 41 -5.77 -9.00 8.33
C GLU A 41 -5.05 -10.09 7.50
N ALA A 42 -4.45 -9.70 6.37
CA ALA A 42 -3.67 -10.61 5.54
C ALA A 42 -2.26 -10.88 6.10
N GLY A 43 -1.80 -10.06 7.05
CA GLY A 43 -0.48 -10.23 7.67
C GLY A 43 0.69 -10.00 6.71
N VAL A 44 0.53 -9.12 5.73
CA VAL A 44 1.53 -8.85 4.68
C VAL A 44 2.51 -7.74 5.06
N LEU A 45 2.26 -7.05 6.17
CA LEU A 45 3.09 -5.94 6.64
C LEU A 45 3.86 -6.33 7.91
N THR A 46 5.07 -5.86 8.03
CA THR A 46 5.81 -5.93 9.30
C THR A 46 5.35 -4.81 10.24
N SER A 47 5.57 -4.98 11.54
CA SER A 47 5.24 -3.93 12.53
C SER A 47 6.01 -2.63 12.30
N GLY A 48 7.22 -2.70 11.70
CA GLY A 48 8.01 -1.53 11.35
C GLY A 48 7.39 -0.74 10.19
N GLU A 49 6.93 -1.42 9.15
CA GLU A 49 6.21 -0.83 8.01
C GLU A 49 4.91 -0.19 8.45
N ILE A 50 4.10 -0.90 9.26
CA ILE A 50 2.87 -0.34 9.84
C ILE A 50 3.16 0.94 10.61
N SER A 51 4.18 0.96 11.48
CA SER A 51 4.51 2.14 12.27
C SER A 51 4.94 3.32 11.40
N ALA A 52 5.88 3.11 10.49
CA ALA A 52 6.40 4.15 9.61
C ALA A 52 5.30 4.74 8.70
N THR A 53 4.44 3.88 8.16
CA THR A 53 3.35 4.33 7.29
C THR A 53 2.24 5.02 8.08
N ASN A 54 1.90 4.54 9.30
CA ASN A 54 0.97 5.26 10.18
C ASN A 54 1.46 6.68 10.52
N ASP A 55 2.77 6.88 10.77
CA ASP A 55 3.33 8.21 11.00
C ASP A 55 3.12 9.12 9.78
N ARG A 56 3.25 8.57 8.56
CA ARG A 56 3.01 9.31 7.32
C ARG A 56 1.53 9.66 7.13
N LEU A 57 0.63 8.71 7.39
CA LEU A 57 -0.83 8.91 7.28
C LEU A 57 -1.34 9.86 8.37
N ALA A 58 -0.78 9.82 9.59
CA ALA A 58 -1.08 10.79 10.63
C ALA A 58 -0.69 12.21 10.21
N ALA A 59 0.47 12.39 9.60
CA ALA A 59 0.88 13.70 9.06
C ALA A 59 -0.06 14.18 7.94
N LEU A 60 -0.63 13.26 7.15
CA LEU A 60 -1.67 13.58 6.16
C LEU A 60 -2.94 14.07 6.87
N SER A 61 -3.46 13.33 7.85
CA SER A 61 -4.62 13.70 8.65
C SER A 61 -4.45 15.07 9.32
N ASP A 62 -3.28 15.33 9.92
CA ASP A 62 -2.94 16.61 10.54
C ASP A 62 -2.95 17.79 9.56
N SER A 63 -2.82 17.55 8.28
CA SER A 63 -2.93 18.58 7.23
C SER A 63 -4.35 19.12 7.06
N GLY A 64 -5.36 18.40 7.57
CA GLY A 64 -6.78 18.77 7.50
C GLY A 64 -7.40 18.65 6.11
N ARG A 65 -6.80 17.84 5.22
CA ARG A 65 -7.27 17.61 3.84
C ARG A 65 -8.04 16.31 3.68
N GLY A 66 -8.17 15.53 4.75
CA GLY A 66 -8.82 14.25 4.81
C GLY A 66 -7.93 13.19 5.44
N GLU A 67 -8.47 12.01 5.59
CA GLU A 67 -7.80 10.86 6.19
C GLU A 67 -7.82 9.70 5.22
N LEU A 68 -6.70 9.01 5.08
CA LEU A 68 -6.56 7.88 4.19
C LEU A 68 -6.32 6.60 5.01
N PHE A 69 -7.23 5.65 4.85
CA PHE A 69 -7.18 4.36 5.54
C PHE A 69 -6.86 3.24 4.56
N PHE A 70 -6.16 2.21 5.05
CA PHE A 70 -5.87 1.00 4.29
C PHE A 70 -6.32 -0.25 5.03
N VAL A 71 -6.92 -1.18 4.29
CA VAL A 71 -7.28 -2.50 4.78
C VAL A 71 -6.72 -3.55 3.84
N PHE A 72 -5.93 -4.49 4.37
CA PHE A 72 -5.38 -5.63 3.64
C PHE A 72 -6.07 -6.91 4.10
N VAL A 73 -6.64 -7.66 3.16
CA VAL A 73 -7.28 -8.97 3.36
C VAL A 73 -6.82 -9.94 2.28
N ASP A 74 -7.04 -11.24 2.47
CA ASP A 74 -6.66 -12.23 1.46
C ASP A 74 -7.56 -12.12 0.22
N GLU A 75 -8.88 -12.10 0.40
CA GLU A 75 -9.88 -12.07 -0.67
C GLU A 75 -11.15 -11.35 -0.21
N PHE A 76 -11.81 -10.62 -1.11
CA PHE A 76 -13.09 -9.97 -0.84
C PHE A 76 -14.27 -10.93 -0.95
N THR A 77 -15.15 -10.94 0.08
CA THR A 77 -16.42 -11.67 0.04
C THR A 77 -17.55 -10.87 0.66
N GLU A 78 -18.76 -11.05 0.13
CA GLU A 78 -20.02 -10.53 0.65
C GLU A 78 -20.01 -9.02 1.04
N PRO A 79 -19.80 -8.10 0.05
CA PRO A 79 -19.83 -8.30 -1.39
C PRO A 79 -18.48 -8.72 -1.99
N SER A 80 -18.51 -9.46 -3.12
CA SER A 80 -17.29 -9.87 -3.83
C SER A 80 -16.75 -8.80 -4.80
N SER A 81 -17.47 -7.71 -5.02
CA SER A 81 -16.97 -6.56 -5.77
C SER A 81 -16.06 -5.73 -4.87
N SER A 82 -14.89 -5.34 -5.37
CA SER A 82 -13.87 -4.64 -4.59
C SER A 82 -14.36 -3.30 -4.04
N ASP A 83 -15.02 -2.47 -4.86
CA ASP A 83 -15.56 -1.19 -4.41
C ASP A 83 -16.72 -1.40 -3.43
N GLY A 84 -17.65 -2.32 -3.73
CA GLY A 84 -18.74 -2.63 -2.80
C GLY A 84 -18.25 -3.16 -1.44
N TRP A 85 -17.15 -3.90 -1.42
CA TRP A 85 -16.54 -4.36 -0.17
C TRP A 85 -15.92 -3.19 0.60
N ALA A 86 -15.21 -2.31 -0.09
CA ALA A 86 -14.63 -1.10 0.51
C ALA A 86 -15.74 -0.19 1.06
N ASP A 87 -16.82 0.06 0.29
CA ASP A 87 -17.96 0.86 0.72
C ASP A 87 -18.64 0.28 1.96
N GLN A 88 -18.89 -1.04 1.95
CA GLN A 88 -19.51 -1.69 3.12
C GLN A 88 -18.61 -1.60 4.35
N THR A 89 -17.29 -1.80 4.18
CA THR A 89 -16.32 -1.66 5.27
C THR A 89 -16.30 -0.23 5.81
N ALA A 90 -16.31 0.78 4.94
CA ALA A 90 -16.36 2.19 5.35
C ALA A 90 -17.64 2.50 6.15
N VAL A 91 -18.80 2.05 5.68
CA VAL A 91 -20.10 2.23 6.35
C VAL A 91 -20.13 1.53 7.71
N ASP A 92 -19.69 0.27 7.78
CA ASP A 92 -19.71 -0.53 9.01
C ASP A 92 -18.77 0.04 10.09
N ASN A 93 -17.71 0.76 9.69
CA ASN A 93 -16.78 1.43 10.58
C ASN A 93 -17.11 2.91 10.82
N GLY A 94 -18.16 3.44 10.18
CA GLY A 94 -18.65 4.80 10.39
C GLY A 94 -17.69 5.88 9.90
N LEU A 95 -17.06 5.66 8.74
CA LEU A 95 -16.19 6.67 8.13
C LEU A 95 -17.00 7.90 7.73
N ASP A 96 -16.41 9.07 7.96
CA ASP A 96 -16.97 10.38 7.61
C ASP A 96 -16.59 10.80 6.16
N VAL A 97 -17.19 11.91 5.69
CA VAL A 97 -17.13 12.41 4.31
C VAL A 97 -15.71 12.51 3.74
N ASP A 98 -14.75 13.04 4.50
CA ASP A 98 -13.35 13.21 4.05
C ASP A 98 -12.42 12.10 4.57
N GLN A 99 -12.99 10.93 4.85
CA GLN A 99 -12.26 9.72 5.22
C GLN A 99 -12.34 8.71 4.07
N TYR A 100 -11.20 8.44 3.46
CA TYR A 100 -11.05 7.63 2.26
C TYR A 100 -10.52 6.25 2.63
N LEU A 101 -11.14 5.19 2.14
CA LEU A 101 -10.70 3.82 2.38
C LEU A 101 -10.19 3.17 1.10
N ILE A 102 -8.98 2.63 1.16
CA ILE A 102 -8.44 1.74 0.13
C ILE A 102 -8.36 0.33 0.72
N ALA A 103 -9.13 -0.59 0.17
CA ALA A 103 -9.10 -2.00 0.52
C ALA A 103 -8.30 -2.78 -0.53
N VAL A 104 -7.45 -3.71 -0.09
CA VAL A 104 -6.60 -4.52 -0.96
C VAL A 104 -6.82 -5.99 -0.63
N ALA A 105 -7.23 -6.79 -1.64
CA ALA A 105 -7.28 -8.25 -1.58
C ALA A 105 -5.98 -8.80 -2.16
N VAL A 106 -5.04 -9.17 -1.28
CA VAL A 106 -3.64 -9.44 -1.66
C VAL A 106 -3.49 -10.67 -2.53
N GLU A 107 -4.23 -11.75 -2.26
CA GLU A 107 -4.17 -12.99 -3.05
C GLU A 107 -4.89 -12.85 -4.39
N ALA A 108 -6.00 -12.13 -4.42
CA ALA A 108 -6.76 -11.87 -5.65
C ALA A 108 -6.11 -10.78 -6.53
N GLY A 109 -5.16 -10.00 -6.00
CA GLY A 109 -4.54 -8.87 -6.68
C GLY A 109 -5.56 -7.79 -7.05
N GLN A 110 -6.58 -7.58 -6.21
CA GLN A 110 -7.65 -6.63 -6.41
C GLN A 110 -7.57 -5.53 -5.36
N TYR A 111 -8.09 -4.36 -5.70
CA TYR A 111 -8.30 -3.28 -4.73
C TYR A 111 -9.66 -2.63 -5.00
N GLY A 112 -10.24 -2.07 -3.95
CA GLY A 112 -11.45 -1.26 -3.99
C GLY A 112 -11.24 0.04 -3.22
N ILE A 113 -12.00 1.06 -3.57
CA ILE A 113 -11.91 2.37 -2.94
C ILE A 113 -13.32 2.78 -2.52
N SER A 114 -13.43 3.26 -1.28
CA SER A 114 -14.62 3.93 -0.79
C SER A 114 -14.36 5.43 -0.67
N VAL A 115 -15.24 6.20 -1.28
CA VAL A 115 -15.23 7.66 -1.31
C VAL A 115 -16.66 8.13 -1.13
N ASP A 116 -16.90 8.99 -0.15
CA ASP A 116 -18.22 9.60 0.04
C ASP A 116 -18.57 10.53 -1.13
N GLN A 117 -19.85 10.61 -1.49
CA GLN A 117 -20.32 11.44 -2.62
C GLN A 117 -20.13 12.94 -2.39
N ASP A 118 -20.06 13.35 -1.12
CA ASP A 118 -19.86 14.74 -0.71
C ASP A 118 -18.37 15.01 -0.34
N ALA A 119 -17.47 14.06 -0.63
CA ALA A 119 -16.04 14.18 -0.35
C ALA A 119 -15.41 15.36 -1.09
N SER A 120 -14.42 15.99 -0.45
CA SER A 120 -13.77 17.20 -0.99
C SER A 120 -12.82 16.93 -2.13
N LEU A 121 -12.30 15.68 -2.30
CA LEU A 121 -11.44 15.30 -3.41
C LEU A 121 -12.24 15.09 -4.69
N SER A 122 -11.73 15.64 -5.79
CA SER A 122 -12.26 15.38 -7.12
C SER A 122 -11.85 13.99 -7.62
N ASP A 123 -12.61 13.43 -8.58
CA ASP A 123 -12.29 12.16 -9.24
C ASP A 123 -10.85 12.14 -9.79
N GLY A 124 -10.36 13.26 -10.35
CA GLY A 124 -9.01 13.34 -10.88
C GLY A 124 -7.93 13.29 -9.81
N GLU A 125 -8.18 13.80 -8.60
CA GLU A 125 -7.28 13.69 -7.46
C GLU A 125 -7.26 12.27 -6.91
N ILE A 126 -8.41 11.62 -6.83
CA ILE A 126 -8.52 10.21 -6.46
C ILE A 126 -7.78 9.32 -7.47
N ASP A 127 -7.98 9.56 -8.76
CA ASP A 127 -7.25 8.85 -9.83
C ASP A 127 -5.73 9.03 -9.70
N ALA A 128 -5.24 10.20 -9.31
CA ALA A 128 -3.82 10.43 -9.09
C ALA A 128 -3.26 9.60 -7.93
N VAL A 129 -3.98 9.48 -6.83
CA VAL A 129 -3.63 8.61 -5.68
C VAL A 129 -3.57 7.15 -6.14
N ILE A 130 -4.59 6.69 -6.88
CA ILE A 130 -4.62 5.32 -7.42
C ILE A 130 -3.44 5.04 -8.33
N GLN A 131 -3.14 5.95 -9.26
CA GLN A 131 -2.02 5.78 -10.20
C GLN A 131 -0.67 5.72 -9.48
N ALA A 132 -0.50 6.48 -8.40
CA ALA A 132 0.73 6.48 -7.61
C ALA A 132 0.96 5.15 -6.88
N MET A 133 -0.08 4.53 -6.33
CA MET A 133 0.04 3.29 -5.57
C MET A 133 0.17 2.03 -6.45
N ARG A 134 -0.36 2.04 -7.68
CA ARG A 134 -0.42 0.84 -8.56
C ARG A 134 0.89 0.11 -8.79
N PRO A 135 2.04 0.78 -9.01
CA PRO A 135 3.32 0.09 -9.18
C PRO A 135 3.70 -0.75 -7.96
N GLY A 136 3.52 -0.21 -6.75
CA GLY A 136 3.76 -0.92 -5.49
C GLY A 136 2.83 -2.12 -5.32
N LEU A 137 1.51 -1.94 -5.54
CA LEU A 137 0.55 -3.04 -5.50
C LEU A 137 0.91 -4.16 -6.47
N GLY A 138 1.31 -3.82 -7.70
CA GLY A 138 1.71 -4.80 -8.71
C GLY A 138 3.02 -5.53 -8.40
N ALA A 139 3.86 -4.96 -7.55
CA ALA A 139 5.13 -5.53 -7.10
C ALA A 139 5.02 -6.29 -5.77
N GLY A 140 3.89 -6.18 -5.05
CA GLY A 140 3.75 -6.67 -3.68
C GLY A 140 4.51 -5.81 -2.65
N ASP A 141 4.84 -4.57 -3.02
CA ASP A 141 5.47 -3.55 -2.18
C ASP A 141 4.35 -2.73 -1.51
N TRP A 142 3.77 -3.32 -0.46
CA TRP A 142 2.54 -2.80 0.14
C TRP A 142 2.76 -1.49 0.88
N ASP A 143 3.83 -1.37 1.64
CA ASP A 143 4.19 -0.13 2.35
C ASP A 143 4.60 0.97 1.37
N GLY A 144 5.38 0.65 0.33
CA GLY A 144 5.69 1.57 -0.76
C GLY A 144 4.45 2.06 -1.49
N ALA A 145 3.45 1.19 -1.71
CA ALA A 145 2.17 1.59 -2.32
C ALA A 145 1.39 2.58 -1.43
N MET A 146 1.30 2.32 -0.12
CA MET A 146 0.64 3.21 0.83
C MET A 146 1.33 4.57 0.94
N ILE A 147 2.67 4.58 0.99
CA ILE A 147 3.48 5.81 1.03
C ILE A 147 3.25 6.61 -0.25
N ALA A 148 3.29 5.96 -1.42
CA ALA A 148 3.05 6.62 -2.70
C ALA A 148 1.63 7.22 -2.79
N ALA A 149 0.61 6.52 -2.28
CA ALA A 149 -0.75 7.03 -2.18
C ALA A 149 -0.82 8.26 -1.27
N ALA A 150 -0.21 8.20 -0.08
CA ALA A 150 -0.16 9.31 0.87
C ALA A 150 0.58 10.52 0.29
N ASP A 151 1.65 10.31 -0.46
CA ASP A 151 2.43 11.38 -1.11
C ASP A 151 1.68 12.05 -2.27
N ALA A 152 0.86 11.28 -2.98
CA ALA A 152 0.01 11.77 -4.06
C ALA A 152 -1.28 12.43 -3.56
N PHE A 153 -1.61 12.27 -2.27
CA PHE A 153 -2.82 12.82 -1.69
C PHE A 153 -2.75 14.36 -1.69
N PRO A 154 -3.76 15.07 -2.19
CA PRO A 154 -3.74 16.53 -2.32
C PRO A 154 -3.53 17.24 -0.98
N GLY A 155 -2.70 18.28 -0.98
CA GLY A 155 -2.37 19.06 0.21
C GLY A 155 -1.19 18.54 1.02
N GLN A 156 -0.62 17.40 0.67
CA GLN A 156 0.75 17.13 1.05
C GLN A 156 1.62 18.11 0.28
N GLY A 157 2.18 19.09 0.96
CA GLY A 157 3.30 19.89 0.46
C GLY A 157 4.54 19.00 0.31
N GLY A 158 4.33 17.80 -0.25
CA GLY A 158 5.39 16.97 -0.74
C GLY A 158 6.07 17.79 -1.81
N ALA A 159 7.36 17.96 -1.68
CA ALA A 159 8.20 18.25 -2.81
C ALA A 159 7.85 17.23 -3.90
N ALA A 160 6.86 17.57 -4.74
CA ALA A 160 6.83 16.98 -6.06
C ALA A 160 8.27 17.12 -6.56
N GLU A 161 8.89 16.04 -6.95
CA GLU A 161 10.23 16.03 -7.55
C GLU A 161 10.34 16.85 -8.84
N GLY A 162 9.45 17.84 -9.04
CA GLY A 162 9.64 18.98 -9.92
C GLY A 162 10.61 20.02 -9.37
N GLY A 163 10.83 20.06 -8.04
CA GLY A 163 11.75 21.01 -7.38
C GLY A 163 13.22 20.76 -7.75
N GLY A 164 13.63 19.52 -7.97
CA GLY A 164 14.99 19.19 -8.39
C GLY A 164 15.37 19.83 -9.71
N ILE A 165 14.48 19.81 -10.69
CA ILE A 165 14.71 20.41 -12.00
C ILE A 165 14.76 21.95 -11.89
N VAL A 166 13.88 22.55 -11.11
CA VAL A 166 13.88 24.00 -10.87
C VAL A 166 15.16 24.44 -10.18
N TRP A 167 15.62 23.75 -9.15
CA TRP A 167 16.89 24.03 -8.48
C TRP A 167 18.11 23.79 -9.38
N ILE A 168 18.10 22.78 -10.22
CA ILE A 168 19.15 22.53 -11.22
C ILE A 168 19.15 23.66 -12.26
N ILE A 169 18.00 24.12 -12.72
CA ILE A 169 17.90 25.24 -13.66
C ILE A 169 18.40 26.54 -12.99
N VAL A 170 18.05 26.80 -11.75
CA VAL A 170 18.51 27.97 -11.00
C VAL A 170 20.03 27.93 -10.80
N LEU A 171 20.60 26.80 -10.40
CA LEU A 171 22.06 26.61 -10.29
C LEU A 171 22.77 26.79 -11.62
N LEU A 172 22.20 26.30 -12.72
CA LEU A 172 22.75 26.46 -14.06
C LEU A 172 22.72 27.91 -14.51
N LEU A 173 21.64 28.64 -14.24
CA LEU A 173 21.54 30.08 -14.53
C LEU A 173 22.56 30.90 -13.72
N VAL A 174 22.75 30.57 -12.43
CA VAL A 174 23.74 31.23 -11.58
C VAL A 174 25.17 30.97 -12.08
N ALA A 175 25.46 29.72 -12.49
CA ALA A 175 26.76 29.36 -13.06
C ALA A 175 27.03 30.11 -14.38
N VAL A 176 26.04 30.20 -15.26
CA VAL A 176 26.17 30.96 -16.52
C VAL A 176 26.39 32.46 -16.24
N ALA A 177 25.63 33.04 -15.31
CA ALA A 177 25.82 34.44 -14.91
C ALA A 177 27.23 34.70 -14.36
N ALA A 178 27.77 33.80 -13.52
CA ALA A 178 29.13 33.89 -12.99
C ALA A 178 30.19 33.84 -14.10
N VAL A 179 30.03 32.94 -15.08
CA VAL A 179 30.94 32.86 -16.26
C VAL A 179 30.90 34.14 -17.05
N VAL A 180 29.72 34.70 -17.33
CA VAL A 180 29.56 35.96 -18.09
C VAL A 180 30.24 37.09 -17.35
N VAL A 181 30.08 37.22 -16.03
CA VAL A 181 30.76 38.24 -15.23
C VAL A 181 32.28 38.11 -15.28
N ILE A 182 32.81 36.87 -15.15
CA ILE A 182 34.25 36.61 -15.27
C ILE A 182 34.78 37.00 -16.65
N VAL A 183 34.08 36.65 -17.72
CA VAL A 183 34.46 36.99 -19.12
C VAL A 183 34.48 38.52 -19.30
N LEU A 184 33.49 39.24 -18.77
CA LEU A 184 33.43 40.70 -18.85
C LEU A 184 34.58 41.36 -18.08
N ILE A 185 34.94 40.85 -16.88
CA ILE A 185 36.07 41.35 -16.10
C ILE A 185 37.40 41.12 -16.83
N VAL A 186 37.58 39.93 -17.42
CA VAL A 186 38.81 39.61 -18.18
C VAL A 186 38.95 40.46 -19.42
N ARG A 187 37.81 40.76 -20.10
CA ARG A 187 37.81 41.56 -21.34
C ARG A 187 37.94 43.07 -21.07
N SER A 188 37.68 43.54 -19.85
CA SER A 188 37.80 44.94 -19.44
C SER A 188 39.20 45.34 -18.90
N ARG A 189 40.12 44.34 -18.81
CA ARG A 189 41.54 44.55 -18.46
C ARG A 189 42.41 44.49 -19.72
#